data_2184adc243ed0dd7b45950c9e37a6363
#
_entry.id   2184adc243ed0dd7b45950c9e37a6363
#
_cell.length_a   1.000
_cell.length_b   1.000
_cell.length_c   1.000
_cell.angle_alpha   90.00
_cell.angle_beta   90.00
_cell.angle_gamma   90.00
#
_symmetry.space_group_name_H-M   'P 1'
#
loop_
_entity.id
_entity.type
_entity.pdbx_description
1 polymer ?
#
loop_
_entity_poly.entity_id
_entity_poly.type
_entity_poly.pdbx_seq_one_letter_code
_entity_poly.pdbx_strand_id
1 'polypeptide(L)'
;MADRGVKESPVRINLANVFVDDQAKALRFYTEVLGFAEKEDVPVGKDRWLTVVSLEHADGPELLLEPDGHPAVRPFKKALTNDGIPAAQFTVDDVWAEYQRLTALGVRFTQEPLDMGPVSTAVLDDTCGNLIQIAARH
;
A
#
# COMPACT_ATOMS: atom_id res chain seq x y z
N MET A 1 37.25 -2.65 -14.55
CA MET A 1 36.32 -2.25 -13.54
C MET A 1 34.93 -2.79 -13.84
N ALA A 2 34.34 -3.33 -12.87
CA ALA A 2 33.00 -3.84 -13.07
C ALA A 2 32.05 -2.71 -13.42
N ASP A 3 31.09 -3.04 -14.22
CA ASP A 3 30.03 -2.13 -14.51
C ASP A 3 29.25 -1.84 -13.22
N ARG A 4 29.18 -0.59 -12.85
CA ARG A 4 28.52 -0.15 -11.63
C ARG A 4 27.08 0.17 -11.86
N GLY A 5 26.68 0.34 -13.12
CA GLY A 5 25.34 0.75 -13.45
C GLY A 5 24.31 -0.36 -13.31
N VAL A 6 24.73 -1.58 -13.61
CA VAL A 6 23.84 -2.73 -13.53
C VAL A 6 24.53 -3.81 -12.75
N LYS A 7 24.04 -4.05 -11.57
CA LYS A 7 24.58 -5.08 -10.71
C LYS A 7 23.43 -5.88 -10.14
N GLU A 8 23.42 -7.15 -10.41
CA GLU A 8 22.37 -8.00 -9.87
C GLU A 8 22.63 -8.25 -8.39
N SER A 9 21.59 -8.06 -7.61
CA SER A 9 21.61 -8.42 -6.21
C SER A 9 21.22 -9.89 -6.07
N PRO A 10 21.95 -10.68 -5.27
CA PRO A 10 21.56 -12.08 -5.05
C PRO A 10 20.23 -12.21 -4.30
N VAL A 11 19.82 -11.15 -3.59
CA VAL A 11 18.54 -11.12 -2.88
C VAL A 11 17.80 -9.86 -3.30
N ARG A 12 16.53 -10.02 -3.70
CA ARG A 12 15.71 -8.93 -4.18
C ARG A 12 14.38 -8.91 -3.43
N ILE A 13 13.86 -7.70 -3.20
CA ILE A 13 12.52 -7.55 -2.63
C ILE A 13 11.52 -7.91 -3.72
N ASN A 14 10.66 -8.90 -3.45
CA ASN A 14 9.62 -9.29 -4.39
C ASN A 14 8.22 -9.26 -3.80
N LEU A 15 8.11 -9.17 -2.48
CA LEU A 15 6.82 -9.22 -1.80
C LEU A 15 6.85 -8.34 -0.57
N ALA A 16 5.85 -7.50 -0.43
CA ALA A 16 5.53 -6.79 0.79
C ALA A 16 4.10 -7.15 1.17
N ASN A 17 3.65 -6.77 2.36
CA ASN A 17 2.29 -7.10 2.75
C ASN A 17 1.64 -5.98 3.55
N VAL A 18 0.31 -5.96 3.51
CA VAL A 18 -0.52 -5.25 4.48
C VAL A 18 -1.55 -6.24 4.99
N PHE A 19 -1.82 -6.19 6.29
CA PHE A 19 -2.86 -7.01 6.87
C PHE A 19 -4.21 -6.33 6.69
N VAL A 20 -5.21 -7.08 6.21
CA VAL A 20 -6.52 -6.53 5.91
C VAL A 20 -7.60 -7.32 6.64
N ASP A 21 -8.65 -6.62 7.03
CA ASP A 21 -9.76 -7.24 7.75
C ASP A 21 -10.69 -8.05 6.83
N ASP A 22 -10.70 -7.74 5.54
CA ASP A 22 -11.55 -8.38 4.55
C ASP A 22 -10.85 -8.31 3.20
N GLN A 23 -10.44 -9.47 2.69
CA GLN A 23 -9.66 -9.51 1.45
C GLN A 23 -10.44 -9.04 0.22
N ALA A 24 -11.72 -9.36 0.12
CA ALA A 24 -12.52 -8.92 -1.02
C ALA A 24 -12.70 -7.39 -1.03
N LYS A 25 -12.96 -6.83 0.13
CA LYS A 25 -13.07 -5.38 0.28
C LYS A 25 -11.72 -4.72 -0.03
N ALA A 26 -10.65 -5.29 0.47
CA ALA A 26 -9.30 -4.78 0.24
C ALA A 26 -8.96 -4.79 -1.25
N LEU A 27 -9.28 -5.87 -1.95
CA LEU A 27 -9.02 -5.96 -3.39
C LEU A 27 -9.73 -4.82 -4.13
N ARG A 28 -10.99 -4.56 -3.80
CA ARG A 28 -11.73 -3.46 -4.43
C ARG A 28 -11.07 -2.11 -4.13
N PHE A 29 -10.68 -1.88 -2.89
CA PHE A 29 -10.07 -0.60 -2.52
C PHE A 29 -8.72 -0.41 -3.22
N TYR A 30 -7.85 -1.41 -3.16
CA TYR A 30 -6.50 -1.28 -3.70
C TYR A 30 -6.49 -1.24 -5.23
N THR A 31 -7.46 -1.86 -5.90
CA THR A 31 -7.55 -1.81 -7.37
C THR A 31 -8.40 -0.65 -7.86
N GLU A 32 -9.64 -0.55 -7.40
CA GLU A 32 -10.59 0.43 -7.96
C GLU A 32 -10.34 1.85 -7.44
N VAL A 33 -9.86 1.98 -6.22
CA VAL A 33 -9.63 3.30 -5.61
C VAL A 33 -8.17 3.73 -5.76
N LEU A 34 -7.22 2.91 -5.32
CA LEU A 34 -5.81 3.27 -5.42
C LEU A 34 -5.21 3.05 -6.82
N GLY A 35 -5.77 2.15 -7.62
CA GLY A 35 -5.35 1.99 -9.00
C GLY A 35 -4.32 0.90 -9.24
N PHE A 36 -4.06 0.02 -8.29
CA PHE A 36 -3.20 -1.14 -8.52
C PHE A 36 -3.91 -2.18 -9.40
N ALA A 37 -3.14 -3.11 -9.93
CA ALA A 37 -3.68 -4.23 -10.71
C ALA A 37 -3.61 -5.51 -9.88
N GLU A 38 -4.67 -6.32 -9.94
CA GLU A 38 -4.65 -7.65 -9.35
C GLU A 38 -3.61 -8.51 -10.07
N LYS A 39 -2.79 -9.24 -9.30
CA LYS A 39 -1.77 -10.12 -9.88
C LYS A 39 -2.12 -11.57 -9.64
N GLU A 40 -2.28 -11.97 -8.38
CA GLU A 40 -2.61 -13.34 -8.04
C GLU A 40 -3.82 -13.40 -7.13
N ASP A 41 -4.63 -14.45 -7.31
CA ASP A 41 -5.80 -14.70 -6.48
C ASP A 41 -6.02 -16.21 -6.48
N VAL A 42 -5.44 -16.87 -5.48
CA VAL A 42 -5.43 -18.34 -5.38
C VAL A 42 -6.02 -18.72 -4.04
N PRO A 43 -7.03 -19.62 -4.02
CA PRO A 43 -7.56 -20.11 -2.75
C PRO A 43 -6.49 -20.82 -1.93
N VAL A 44 -6.41 -20.50 -0.64
CA VAL A 44 -5.53 -21.16 0.32
C VAL A 44 -6.34 -21.37 1.58
N GLY A 45 -6.86 -22.61 1.76
CA GLY A 45 -7.76 -22.89 2.86
C GLY A 45 -9.02 -22.03 2.77
N LYS A 46 -9.36 -21.35 3.84
CA LYS A 46 -10.52 -20.46 3.88
C LYS A 46 -10.19 -19.04 3.36
N ASP A 47 -8.92 -18.77 3.12
CA ASP A 47 -8.45 -17.46 2.70
C ASP A 47 -7.94 -17.50 1.26
N ARG A 48 -7.34 -16.40 0.81
CA ARG A 48 -6.83 -16.27 -0.55
C ARG A 48 -5.38 -15.78 -0.50
N TRP A 49 -4.53 -16.33 -1.37
CA TRP A 49 -3.25 -15.72 -1.68
C TRP A 49 -3.58 -14.63 -2.71
N LEU A 50 -3.61 -13.39 -2.26
CA LEU A 50 -4.14 -12.28 -3.03
C LEU A 50 -3.13 -11.17 -3.11
N THR A 51 -2.64 -10.87 -4.32
CA THR A 51 -1.64 -9.83 -4.50
C THR A 51 -2.07 -8.81 -5.54
N VAL A 52 -1.53 -7.60 -5.39
CA VAL A 52 -1.66 -6.53 -6.37
C VAL A 52 -0.27 -6.01 -6.72
N VAL A 53 -0.16 -5.36 -7.88
CA VAL A 53 1.09 -4.76 -8.37
C VAL A 53 0.81 -3.37 -8.88
N SER A 54 1.87 -2.56 -8.95
CA SER A 54 1.80 -1.26 -9.62
C SER A 54 1.57 -1.47 -11.12
N LEU A 55 0.71 -0.67 -11.72
CA LEU A 55 0.42 -0.78 -13.16
C LEU A 55 1.69 -0.66 -14.02
N GLU A 56 2.61 0.21 -13.62
CA GLU A 56 3.84 0.46 -14.36
C GLU A 56 4.87 -0.65 -14.18
N HIS A 57 4.67 -1.55 -13.21
CA HIS A 57 5.65 -2.59 -12.85
C HIS A 57 4.93 -3.90 -12.57
N ALA A 58 4.22 -4.40 -13.59
CA ALA A 58 3.44 -5.63 -13.42
C ALA A 58 4.29 -6.84 -13.06
N ASP A 59 5.57 -6.82 -13.41
CA ASP A 59 6.52 -7.88 -13.06
C ASP A 59 7.38 -7.49 -11.85
N GLY A 60 7.08 -6.37 -11.22
CA GLY A 60 7.81 -5.89 -10.05
C GLY A 60 7.30 -6.51 -8.75
N PRO A 61 7.68 -5.90 -7.62
CA PRO A 61 7.24 -6.38 -6.31
C PRO A 61 5.72 -6.42 -6.19
N GLU A 62 5.24 -7.45 -5.52
CA GLU A 62 3.81 -7.62 -5.25
C GLU A 62 3.49 -7.19 -3.84
N LEU A 63 2.30 -6.68 -3.66
CA LEU A 63 1.76 -6.36 -2.34
C LEU A 63 0.72 -7.42 -2.00
N LEU A 64 0.99 -8.19 -0.95
CA LEU A 64 0.09 -9.22 -0.46
C LEU A 64 -0.97 -8.58 0.44
N LEU A 65 -2.24 -8.78 0.10
CA LEU A 65 -3.36 -8.38 0.94
C LEU A 65 -3.66 -9.54 1.88
N GLU A 66 -3.04 -9.53 3.03
CA GLU A 66 -2.98 -10.68 3.92
C GLU A 66 -4.08 -10.63 4.99
N PRO A 67 -4.78 -11.75 5.25
CA PRO A 67 -5.78 -11.74 6.32
C PRO A 67 -5.17 -11.41 7.67
N ASP A 68 -5.90 -10.67 8.50
CA ASP A 68 -5.44 -10.26 9.81
C ASP A 68 -5.88 -11.19 10.96
N GLY A 69 -6.12 -12.45 10.63
CA GLY A 69 -6.69 -13.42 11.58
C GLY A 69 -5.76 -13.90 12.69
N HIS A 70 -4.44 -13.67 12.57
CA HIS A 70 -3.54 -14.05 13.65
C HIS A 70 -3.80 -13.18 14.88
N PRO A 71 -3.85 -13.78 16.10
CA PRO A 71 -4.22 -13.03 17.31
C PRO A 71 -3.37 -11.79 17.62
N ALA A 72 -2.12 -11.76 17.16
CA ALA A 72 -1.24 -10.61 17.41
C ALA A 72 -1.49 -9.45 16.44
N VAL A 73 -2.17 -9.68 15.31
CA VAL A 73 -2.22 -8.73 14.21
C VAL A 73 -3.20 -7.59 14.46
N ARG A 74 -4.43 -7.88 14.85
CA ARG A 74 -5.43 -6.83 15.08
C ARG A 74 -5.03 -5.84 16.17
N PRO A 75 -4.51 -6.30 17.32
CA PRO A 75 -4.00 -5.35 18.31
C PRO A 75 -2.83 -4.51 17.79
N PHE A 76 -1.95 -5.11 17.00
CA PHE A 76 -0.83 -4.41 16.37
C PHE A 76 -1.32 -3.32 15.40
N LYS A 77 -2.24 -3.66 14.51
CA LYS A 77 -2.84 -2.70 13.57
C LYS A 77 -3.49 -1.53 14.31
N LYS A 78 -4.25 -1.86 15.35
CA LYS A 78 -4.95 -0.84 16.13
C LYS A 78 -3.97 0.10 16.83
N ALA A 79 -2.88 -0.44 17.38
CA ALA A 79 -1.87 0.36 18.04
C ALA A 79 -1.21 1.34 17.06
N LEU A 80 -0.85 0.86 15.87
CA LEU A 80 -0.25 1.72 14.84
C LEU A 80 -1.23 2.81 14.41
N THR A 81 -2.48 2.43 14.14
CA THR A 81 -3.50 3.38 13.69
C THR A 81 -3.77 4.44 14.74
N ASN A 82 -3.85 4.03 16.01
CA ASN A 82 -4.07 4.99 17.12
C ASN A 82 -2.93 6.00 17.23
N ASP A 83 -1.72 5.58 16.90
CA ASP A 83 -0.54 6.45 16.96
C ASP A 83 -0.28 7.19 15.64
N GLY A 84 -1.14 7.01 14.64
CA GLY A 84 -1.01 7.69 13.36
C GLY A 84 0.11 7.14 12.49
N ILE A 85 0.53 5.89 12.71
CA ILE A 85 1.67 5.28 12.01
C ILE A 85 1.17 4.52 10.79
N PRO A 86 1.62 4.90 9.56
CA PRO A 86 1.23 4.18 8.36
C PRO A 86 1.81 2.77 8.32
N ALA A 87 1.03 1.83 7.79
CA ALA A 87 1.47 0.45 7.58
C ALA A 87 2.33 0.31 6.33
N ALA A 88 2.17 1.21 5.36
CA ALA A 88 2.91 1.17 4.10
C ALA A 88 2.98 2.57 3.50
N GLN A 89 3.90 2.75 2.57
CA GLN A 89 4.04 4.00 1.82
C GLN A 89 4.09 3.68 0.34
N PHE A 90 3.32 4.42 -0.45
CA PHE A 90 3.32 4.29 -1.90
C PHE A 90 3.73 5.62 -2.54
N THR A 91 4.43 5.53 -3.66
CA THR A 91 4.86 6.69 -4.42
C THR A 91 3.75 7.15 -5.35
N VAL A 92 3.55 8.47 -5.40
CA VAL A 92 2.67 9.11 -6.37
C VAL A 92 3.46 10.23 -7.06
N ASP A 93 2.98 10.70 -8.20
CA ASP A 93 3.65 11.79 -8.91
C ASP A 93 3.35 13.14 -8.27
N ASP A 94 2.12 13.30 -7.77
CA ASP A 94 1.64 14.57 -7.22
C ASP A 94 0.67 14.28 -6.07
N VAL A 95 1.11 14.54 -4.84
CA VAL A 95 0.32 14.24 -3.65
C VAL A 95 -0.99 15.06 -3.62
N TRP A 96 -0.93 16.32 -4.05
CA TRP A 96 -2.13 17.18 -4.04
C TRP A 96 -3.18 16.69 -5.03
N ALA A 97 -2.75 16.27 -6.21
CA ALA A 97 -3.65 15.74 -7.23
C ALA A 97 -4.30 14.45 -6.76
N GLU A 98 -3.52 13.56 -6.13
CA GLU A 98 -4.06 12.30 -5.60
C GLU A 98 -4.97 12.53 -4.42
N TYR A 99 -4.65 13.49 -3.57
CA TYR A 99 -5.54 13.86 -2.47
C TYR A 99 -6.90 14.31 -2.99
N GLN A 100 -6.92 15.15 -4.01
CA GLN A 100 -8.17 15.63 -4.60
C GLN A 100 -8.95 14.48 -5.24
N ARG A 101 -8.26 13.63 -6.00
CA ARG A 101 -8.90 12.49 -6.66
C ARG A 101 -9.50 11.52 -5.66
N LEU A 102 -8.73 11.15 -4.65
CA LEU A 102 -9.15 10.16 -3.65
C LEU A 102 -10.24 10.72 -2.74
N THR A 103 -10.15 11.99 -2.37
CA THR A 103 -11.19 12.64 -1.57
C THR A 103 -12.53 12.64 -2.33
N ALA A 104 -12.49 12.90 -3.64
CA ALA A 104 -13.69 12.86 -4.47
C ALA A 104 -14.31 11.47 -4.52
N LEU A 105 -13.51 10.41 -4.34
CA LEU A 105 -14.00 9.04 -4.26
C LEU A 105 -14.44 8.64 -2.84
N GLY A 106 -14.40 9.56 -1.90
CA GLY A 106 -14.84 9.30 -0.54
C GLY A 106 -13.77 8.79 0.41
N VAL A 107 -12.51 8.79 0.01
CA VAL A 107 -11.41 8.35 0.87
C VAL A 107 -11.19 9.36 2.00
N ARG A 108 -11.04 8.85 3.22
CA ARG A 108 -10.75 9.68 4.39
C ARG A 108 -9.23 9.80 4.56
N PHE A 109 -8.77 11.02 4.69
CA PHE A 109 -7.37 11.30 5.02
C PHE A 109 -7.24 11.69 6.49
N THR A 110 -6.26 11.12 7.16
CA THR A 110 -5.93 11.50 8.54
C THR A 110 -4.86 12.57 8.57
N GLN A 111 -4.10 12.73 7.50
CA GLN A 111 -3.17 13.84 7.31
C GLN A 111 -3.37 14.37 5.89
N GLU A 112 -3.70 15.65 5.79
CA GLU A 112 -3.79 16.33 4.50
C GLU A 112 -2.40 16.52 3.91
N PRO A 113 -2.30 16.83 2.62
CA PRO A 113 -1.00 17.03 1.99
C PRO A 113 -0.11 17.98 2.76
N LEU A 114 1.11 17.57 2.98
CA LEU A 114 2.12 18.32 3.73
C LEU A 114 3.38 18.36 2.90
N ASP A 115 3.86 19.58 2.62
CA ASP A 115 5.11 19.80 1.91
C ASP A 115 6.23 19.88 2.94
N MET A 116 7.18 18.95 2.85
CA MET A 116 8.30 18.87 3.77
C MET A 116 9.62 19.23 3.10
N GLY A 117 9.57 19.97 2.00
CA GLY A 117 10.75 20.37 1.24
C GLY A 117 11.05 19.36 0.14
N PRO A 118 11.95 18.39 0.38
CA PRO A 118 12.30 17.42 -0.67
C PRO A 118 11.22 16.38 -0.94
N VAL A 119 10.21 16.29 -0.08
CA VAL A 119 9.13 15.31 -0.21
C VAL A 119 7.82 15.92 0.27
N SER A 120 6.72 15.53 -0.39
CA SER A 120 5.37 15.83 0.08
C SER A 120 4.69 14.52 0.45
N THR A 121 3.85 14.54 1.48
CA THR A 121 3.15 13.35 1.96
C THR A 121 1.71 13.66 2.29
N ALA A 122 0.90 12.60 2.31
CA ALA A 122 -0.44 12.62 2.89
C ALA A 122 -0.73 11.21 3.42
N VAL A 123 -1.65 11.09 4.36
CA VAL A 123 -1.98 9.79 4.96
C VAL A 123 -3.46 9.55 4.86
N LEU A 124 -3.82 8.39 4.35
CA LEU A 124 -5.20 7.98 4.13
C LEU A 124 -5.55 6.72 4.90
N ASP A 125 -6.84 6.50 5.08
CA ASP A 125 -7.41 5.30 5.68
C ASP A 125 -7.78 4.34 4.56
N ASP A 126 -7.24 3.12 4.59
CA ASP A 126 -7.50 2.13 3.55
C ASP A 126 -8.81 1.37 3.74
N THR A 127 -9.58 1.71 4.76
CA THR A 127 -10.83 1.03 5.16
C THR A 127 -10.65 -0.41 5.66
N CYS A 128 -9.43 -0.89 5.67
CA CYS A 128 -9.11 -2.27 6.07
C CYS A 128 -8.33 -2.35 7.38
N GLY A 129 -8.31 -1.25 8.12
CA GLY A 129 -7.65 -1.17 9.42
C GLY A 129 -6.25 -0.60 9.36
N ASN A 130 -5.84 -0.03 8.24
CA ASN A 130 -4.51 0.54 8.09
C ASN A 130 -4.54 2.01 7.70
N LEU A 131 -3.50 2.72 8.09
CA LEU A 131 -3.17 4.01 7.49
C LEU A 131 -2.12 3.76 6.42
N ILE A 132 -2.25 4.48 5.32
CA ILE A 132 -1.34 4.39 4.17
C ILE A 132 -0.81 5.79 3.89
N GLN A 133 0.51 5.91 3.75
CA GLN A 133 1.12 7.16 3.36
C GLN A 133 1.37 7.17 1.85
N ILE A 134 0.97 8.25 1.19
CA ILE A 134 1.40 8.51 -0.18
C ILE A 134 2.45 9.61 -0.14
N ALA A 135 3.44 9.51 -1.02
CA ALA A 135 4.58 10.42 -1.02
C ALA A 135 5.04 10.70 -2.43
N ALA A 136 5.50 11.93 -2.65
CA ALA A 136 6.12 12.35 -3.90
C ALA A 136 7.41 13.10 -3.58
N ARG A 137 8.46 12.81 -4.34
CA ARG A 137 9.73 13.55 -4.23
C ARG A 137 9.70 14.74 -5.16
N HIS A 138 10.38 15.79 -4.72
CA HIS A 138 10.55 17.02 -5.50
C HIS A 138 11.95 17.14 -6.07
#